data_a8505360185c6f25f162c271ebc875cf
#
_entry.id   a8505360185c6f25f162c271ebc875cf
#
_cell.length_a   1.000
_cell.length_b   1.000
_cell.length_c   1.000
_cell.angle_alpha   90.00
_cell.angle_beta   90.00
_cell.angle_gamma   90.00
#
_symmetry.space_group_name_H-M   'P 1'
#
loop_
_entity.id
_entity.type
_entity.pdbx_description
1 polymer ?
#
loop_
_entity_poly.entity_id
_entity_poly.type
_entity_poly.pdbx_seq_one_letter_code
_entity_poly.pdbx_strand_id
1 'polypeptide(L)'
;MGVPMDHDAGAAGQVGQLDWLLDDLVHRVGHVTKAVILSQDGMALGASQTLSRDDAEHLAALAAGFQSLARGAERHFGNGGAVRQTIIEMESGFLLTSAAGSGTCLAVIAEPAADLGLVAYEMAILVRRTGEHIRVNTRASALSGWG
;
A
#
# COMPACT_ATOMS: atom_id res chain seq x y z
N MET A 1 10.49 -4.06 31.47
CA MET A 1 10.19 -3.80 30.96
C MET A 1 9.30 -4.17 30.24
N GLY A 2 8.89 -4.43 29.86
CA GLY A 2 8.14 -4.88 29.09
C GLY A 2 6.83 -4.54 28.91
N VAL A 3 6.52 -4.35 29.25
CA VAL A 3 5.75 -3.84 29.18
C VAL A 3 4.63 -3.69 28.54
N PRO A 4 4.05 -2.97 28.02
CA PRO A 4 2.81 -2.90 27.35
C PRO A 4 2.84 -3.63 26.05
N MET A 5 3.67 -4.57 25.97
CA MET A 5 3.78 -5.37 24.79
C MET A 5 2.47 -6.07 24.45
N ASP A 6 1.76 -6.54 25.45
CA ASP A 6 0.49 -7.22 25.20
C ASP A 6 -0.56 -6.31 24.61
N HIS A 7 -0.53 -5.06 25.02
CA HIS A 7 -1.48 -4.08 24.51
C HIS A 7 -1.25 -3.80 23.03
N ASP A 8 0.01 -3.75 22.63
CA ASP A 8 0.38 -3.44 21.25
C ASP A 8 0.48 -4.66 20.38
N ALA A 9 0.47 -5.85 20.96
CA ALA A 9 0.73 -7.08 20.21
C ALA A 9 -0.26 -7.29 19.06
N GLY A 10 -1.53 -6.97 19.26
CA GLY A 10 -2.53 -7.14 18.22
C GLY A 10 -2.29 -6.21 17.04
N ALA A 11 -2.05 -4.94 17.32
CA ALA A 11 -1.77 -3.97 16.27
C ALA A 11 -0.43 -4.27 15.60
N ALA A 12 0.55 -4.65 16.39
CA ALA A 12 1.86 -5.02 15.85
C ALA A 12 1.76 -6.26 14.95
N GLY A 13 0.89 -7.22 15.31
CA GLY A 13 0.68 -8.40 14.49
C GLY A 13 0.05 -8.07 13.15
N GLN A 14 -0.92 -7.16 13.11
CA GLN A 14 -1.52 -6.72 11.86
C GLN A 14 -0.53 -5.97 10.99
N VAL A 15 0.22 -5.04 11.58
CA VAL A 15 1.25 -4.31 10.89
C VAL A 15 2.33 -5.26 10.39
N GLY A 16 2.71 -6.23 11.23
CA GLY A 16 3.71 -7.22 10.84
C GLY A 16 3.28 -8.05 9.65
N GLN A 17 1.99 -8.39 9.55
CA GLN A 17 1.50 -9.15 8.41
C GLN A 17 1.52 -8.34 7.13
N LEU A 18 1.13 -7.07 7.19
CA LEU A 18 1.22 -6.21 6.02
C LEU A 18 2.67 -6.00 5.62
N ASP A 19 3.54 -5.76 6.58
CA ASP A 19 4.97 -5.61 6.29
C ASP A 19 5.53 -6.85 5.63
N TRP A 20 5.14 -8.04 6.11
CA TRP A 20 5.60 -9.29 5.53
C TRP A 20 5.18 -9.43 4.07
N LEU A 21 3.93 -9.07 3.76
CA LEU A 21 3.44 -9.12 2.38
C LEU A 21 4.23 -8.18 1.47
N LEU A 22 4.58 -7.01 1.98
CA LEU A 22 5.35 -6.03 1.23
C LEU A 22 6.80 -6.47 1.05
N ASP A 23 7.40 -7.07 2.06
CA ASP A 23 8.74 -7.62 1.96
C ASP A 23 8.76 -8.77 0.94
N ASP A 24 7.73 -9.60 0.95
CA ASP A 24 7.61 -10.69 -0.01
C ASP A 24 7.54 -10.15 -1.44
N LEU A 25 6.76 -9.09 -1.66
CA LEU A 25 6.67 -8.47 -2.98
C LEU A 25 8.03 -7.97 -3.45
N VAL A 26 8.72 -7.22 -2.59
CA VAL A 26 10.05 -6.68 -2.91
C VAL A 26 11.03 -7.79 -3.21
N HIS A 27 10.93 -8.91 -2.50
CA HIS A 27 11.83 -10.04 -2.68
C HIS A 27 11.56 -10.81 -3.97
N ARG A 28 10.27 -11.04 -4.28
CA ARG A 28 9.89 -11.90 -5.38
C ARG A 28 9.92 -11.21 -6.74
N VAL A 29 9.59 -9.94 -6.77
CA VAL A 29 9.43 -9.23 -8.05
C VAL A 29 10.71 -8.47 -8.35
N GLY A 30 11.40 -8.88 -9.41
CA GLY A 30 12.66 -8.27 -9.79
C GLY A 30 12.57 -6.79 -9.99
N HIS A 31 13.56 -6.05 -9.52
CA HIS A 31 13.69 -4.60 -9.68
C HIS A 31 12.68 -3.78 -8.88
N VAL A 32 11.83 -4.40 -8.08
CA VAL A 32 11.01 -3.67 -7.10
C VAL A 32 11.86 -3.49 -5.85
N THR A 33 12.01 -2.26 -5.40
CA THR A 33 12.92 -1.96 -4.29
C THR A 33 12.21 -1.51 -3.03
N LYS A 34 11.04 -0.89 -3.15
CA LYS A 34 10.32 -0.35 -1.99
C LYS A 34 8.82 -0.51 -2.19
N ALA A 35 8.11 -0.75 -1.11
CA ALA A 35 6.66 -0.88 -1.17
C ALA A 35 6.03 -0.39 0.14
N VAL A 36 4.89 0.28 0.03
CA VAL A 36 4.14 0.78 1.18
C VAL A 36 2.65 0.62 0.92
N ILE A 37 1.90 0.22 1.95
CA ILE A 37 0.44 0.28 1.95
C ILE A 37 0.05 1.54 2.71
N LEU A 38 -0.88 2.28 2.18
CA LEU A 38 -1.29 3.55 2.78
C LEU A 38 -2.80 3.70 2.80
N SER A 39 -3.28 4.51 3.72
CA SER A 39 -4.67 4.91 3.79
C SER A 39 -4.94 6.04 2.80
N GLN A 40 -6.23 6.30 2.55
CA GLN A 40 -6.63 7.33 1.60
C GLN A 40 -6.11 8.72 2.01
N ASP A 41 -5.96 8.96 3.31
CA ASP A 41 -5.45 10.24 3.82
C ASP A 41 -3.93 10.28 3.96
N GLY A 42 -3.23 9.28 3.42
CA GLY A 42 -1.78 9.34 3.29
C GLY A 42 -0.99 8.78 4.46
N MET A 43 -1.62 7.99 5.32
CA MET A 43 -0.92 7.37 6.44
C MET A 43 -0.37 6.01 6.04
N ALA A 44 0.88 5.73 6.38
CA ALA A 44 1.48 4.43 6.11
C ALA A 44 0.87 3.39 7.06
N LEU A 45 0.36 2.31 6.48
CA LEU A 45 -0.22 1.20 7.23
C LEU A 45 0.73 0.01 7.32
N GLY A 46 1.68 -0.06 6.43
CA GLY A 46 2.71 -1.09 6.41
C GLY A 46 3.74 -0.73 5.37
N ALA A 47 4.96 -1.22 5.52
CA ALA A 47 6.05 -0.89 4.62
C ALA A 47 7.05 -2.03 4.53
N SER A 48 7.75 -2.12 3.39
CA SER A 48 8.86 -3.04 3.25
C SER A 48 10.02 -2.59 4.13
N GLN A 49 10.86 -3.52 4.54
CA GLN A 49 12.02 -3.23 5.38
C GLN A 49 13.04 -2.33 4.69
N THR A 50 12.96 -2.23 3.37
CA THR A 50 13.83 -1.35 2.60
C THR A 50 13.53 0.13 2.81
N LEU A 51 12.40 0.44 3.44
CA LEU A 51 12.02 1.81 3.78
C LEU A 51 12.23 2.07 5.27
N SER A 52 12.87 3.19 5.58
CA SER A 52 12.85 3.69 6.94
C SER A 52 11.43 4.16 7.26
N ARG A 53 11.13 4.37 8.54
CA ARG A 53 9.81 4.87 8.92
C ARG A 53 9.52 6.22 8.27
N ASP A 54 10.49 7.13 8.31
CA ASP A 54 10.31 8.45 7.71
C ASP A 54 10.09 8.37 6.20
N ASP A 55 10.83 7.51 5.52
CA ASP A 55 10.66 7.34 4.08
C ASP A 55 9.33 6.68 3.74
N ALA A 56 8.87 5.75 4.57
CA ALA A 56 7.55 5.13 4.37
C ALA A 56 6.44 6.17 4.51
N GLU A 57 6.53 7.02 5.52
CA GLU A 57 5.55 8.09 5.71
C GLU A 57 5.58 9.09 4.56
N HIS A 58 6.78 9.43 4.09
CA HIS A 58 6.94 10.34 2.97
C HIS A 58 6.35 9.76 1.68
N LEU A 59 6.68 8.50 1.40
CA LEU A 59 6.15 7.82 0.21
C LEU A 59 4.64 7.70 0.26
N ALA A 60 4.09 7.39 1.43
CA ALA A 60 2.64 7.31 1.60
C ALA A 60 1.96 8.64 1.30
N ALA A 61 2.53 9.74 1.77
CA ALA A 61 1.98 11.07 1.53
C ALA A 61 2.03 11.42 0.04
N LEU A 62 3.15 11.13 -0.62
CA LEU A 62 3.29 11.38 -2.06
C LEU A 62 2.27 10.57 -2.85
N ALA A 63 2.15 9.28 -2.55
CA ALA A 63 1.23 8.40 -3.25
C ALA A 63 -0.22 8.86 -3.07
N ALA A 64 -0.59 9.27 -1.87
CA ALA A 64 -1.93 9.79 -1.62
C ALA A 64 -2.21 11.03 -2.46
N GLY A 65 -1.21 11.91 -2.60
CA GLY A 65 -1.33 13.10 -3.43
C GLY A 65 -1.54 12.76 -4.90
N PHE A 66 -0.76 11.82 -5.42
CA PHE A 66 -0.92 11.38 -6.81
C PHE A 66 -2.27 10.72 -7.04
N GLN A 67 -2.73 9.91 -6.10
CA GLN A 67 -4.05 9.31 -6.19
C GLN A 67 -5.16 10.38 -6.19
N SER A 68 -5.01 11.40 -5.37
CA SER A 68 -5.99 12.49 -5.32
C SER A 68 -6.05 13.24 -6.65
N LEU A 69 -4.88 13.53 -7.24
CA LEU A 69 -4.81 14.19 -8.53
C LEU A 69 -5.43 13.32 -9.63
N ALA A 70 -5.14 12.04 -9.62
CA ALA A 70 -5.69 11.10 -10.59
C ALA A 70 -7.21 11.00 -10.48
N ARG A 71 -7.75 11.00 -9.26
CA ARG A 71 -9.21 11.03 -9.06
C ARG A 71 -9.82 12.31 -9.60
N GLY A 72 -9.11 13.42 -9.45
CA GLY A 72 -9.54 14.68 -10.04
C GLY A 72 -9.62 14.61 -11.56
N ALA A 73 -8.62 13.97 -12.18
CA ALA A 73 -8.62 13.78 -13.63
C ALA A 73 -9.80 12.91 -14.08
N GLU A 74 -10.08 11.84 -13.32
CA GLU A 74 -11.19 10.96 -13.65
C GLU A 74 -12.53 11.67 -13.51
N ARG A 75 -12.69 12.52 -12.50
CA ARG A 75 -13.92 13.28 -12.33
C ARG A 75 -14.13 14.28 -13.44
N HIS A 76 -13.07 14.95 -13.88
CA HIS A 76 -13.17 16.04 -14.85
C HIS A 76 -13.21 15.54 -16.30
N PHE A 77 -12.40 14.57 -16.62
CA PHE A 77 -12.24 14.08 -18.01
C PHE A 77 -12.81 12.70 -18.24
N GLY A 78 -13.09 11.94 -17.19
CA GLY A 78 -13.67 10.61 -17.27
C GLY A 78 -15.13 10.63 -16.85
N ASN A 79 -15.58 9.49 -16.35
CA ASN A 79 -16.97 9.30 -15.93
C ASN A 79 -17.12 9.32 -14.40
N GLY A 80 -16.08 9.73 -13.67
CA GLY A 80 -16.12 9.74 -12.22
C GLY A 80 -15.93 8.36 -11.59
N GLY A 81 -15.39 7.42 -12.35
CA GLY A 81 -15.12 6.08 -11.84
C GLY A 81 -13.87 6.03 -10.97
N ALA A 82 -13.48 4.82 -10.58
CA ALA A 82 -12.32 4.61 -9.73
C ALA A 82 -11.03 4.76 -10.55
N VAL A 83 -10.00 5.28 -9.89
CA VAL A 83 -8.64 5.26 -10.44
C VAL A 83 -8.04 3.91 -10.04
N ARG A 84 -7.65 3.12 -11.01
CA ARG A 84 -7.12 1.78 -10.74
C ARG A 84 -5.64 1.80 -10.46
N GLN A 85 -4.90 2.59 -11.21
CA GLN A 85 -3.45 2.56 -11.13
C GLN A 85 -2.88 3.88 -11.65
N THR A 86 -1.76 4.31 -11.07
CA THR A 86 -0.98 5.40 -11.63
C THR A 86 0.44 4.91 -11.83
N ILE A 87 1.10 5.40 -12.87
CA ILE A 87 2.50 5.09 -13.14
C ILE A 87 3.21 6.40 -13.44
N ILE A 88 4.25 6.67 -12.68
CA ILE A 88 5.07 7.86 -12.87
C ILE A 88 6.47 7.40 -13.22
N GLU A 89 6.90 7.75 -14.41
CA GLU A 89 8.25 7.45 -14.86
C GLU A 89 9.18 8.58 -14.45
N MET A 90 10.27 8.22 -13.79
CA MET A 90 11.32 9.15 -13.40
C MET A 90 12.61 8.67 -14.03
N GLU A 91 13.61 9.53 -14.06
CA GLU A 91 14.90 9.13 -14.60
C GLU A 91 15.48 7.93 -13.85
N SER A 92 15.26 7.88 -12.55
CA SER A 92 15.82 6.83 -11.68
C SER A 92 14.92 5.58 -11.54
N GLY A 93 13.76 5.57 -12.17
CA GLY A 93 12.87 4.43 -12.06
C GLY A 93 11.40 4.82 -12.14
N PHE A 94 10.56 4.05 -11.46
CA PHE A 94 9.11 4.22 -11.54
C PHE A 94 8.50 4.27 -10.15
N LEU A 95 7.47 5.09 -10.01
CA LEU A 95 6.55 5.03 -8.89
C LEU A 95 5.22 4.52 -9.43
N LEU A 96 4.73 3.41 -8.89
CA LEU A 96 3.46 2.84 -9.29
C LEU A 96 2.53 2.84 -8.08
N THR A 97 1.27 3.19 -8.30
CA THR A 97 0.26 3.06 -7.25
C THR A 97 -0.89 2.21 -7.77
N SER A 98 -1.51 1.46 -6.88
CA SER A 98 -2.68 0.65 -7.18
C SER A 98 -3.69 0.85 -6.09
N ALA A 99 -4.91 1.22 -6.46
CA ALA A 99 -5.97 1.36 -5.48
C ALA A 99 -6.34 -0.02 -4.92
N ALA A 100 -6.44 -0.10 -3.62
CA ALA A 100 -6.98 -1.27 -2.94
C ALA A 100 -8.35 -0.89 -2.44
N GLY A 101 -9.32 -1.75 -2.56
CA GLY A 101 -10.65 -1.46 -2.05
C GLY A 101 -10.56 -1.03 -0.58
N SER A 102 -11.60 -0.43 -0.03
CA SER A 102 -11.64 -0.03 1.38
C SER A 102 -10.81 1.22 1.72
N GLY A 103 -10.54 2.06 0.74
CA GLY A 103 -9.84 3.32 0.99
C GLY A 103 -8.36 3.18 1.24
N THR A 104 -7.75 2.10 0.76
CA THR A 104 -6.30 1.91 0.88
C THR A 104 -5.66 1.91 -0.51
N CYS A 105 -4.35 2.01 -0.53
CA CYS A 105 -3.58 2.08 -1.76
C CYS A 105 -2.22 1.41 -1.54
N LEU A 106 -1.71 0.78 -2.57
CA LEU A 106 -0.36 0.22 -2.57
C LEU A 106 0.52 1.11 -3.44
N ALA A 107 1.69 1.49 -2.95
CA ALA A 107 2.67 2.24 -3.72
C ALA A 107 3.98 1.48 -3.76
N VAL A 108 4.61 1.46 -4.92
CA VAL A 108 5.82 0.69 -5.17
C VAL A 108 6.82 1.55 -5.91
N ILE A 109 8.08 1.43 -5.52
CA ILE A 109 9.21 2.03 -6.26
C ILE A 109 9.92 0.89 -6.99
N ALA A 110 10.17 1.08 -8.28
CA ALA A 110 10.85 0.09 -9.10
C ALA A 110 11.97 0.74 -9.89
N GLU A 111 13.02 -0.04 -10.16
CA GLU A 111 14.16 0.41 -10.93
C GLU A 111 13.82 0.53 -12.41
N PRO A 112 14.63 1.27 -13.19
CA PRO A 112 14.32 1.48 -14.62
C PRO A 112 14.20 0.19 -15.42
N ALA A 113 14.90 -0.87 -15.02
CA ALA A 113 14.88 -2.15 -15.72
C ALA A 113 13.67 -3.01 -15.39
N ALA A 114 12.75 -2.54 -14.54
CA ALA A 114 11.61 -3.32 -14.10
C ALA A 114 10.67 -3.63 -15.26
N ASP A 115 10.08 -4.82 -15.22
CA ASP A 115 8.99 -5.20 -16.11
C ASP A 115 7.70 -4.66 -15.53
N LEU A 116 7.23 -3.54 -16.05
CA LEU A 116 6.06 -2.86 -15.48
C LEU A 116 4.79 -3.71 -15.54
N GLY A 117 4.64 -4.52 -16.57
CA GLY A 117 3.49 -5.42 -16.66
C GLY A 117 3.49 -6.44 -15.55
N LEU A 118 4.66 -7.02 -15.26
CA LEU A 118 4.78 -7.96 -14.15
C LEU A 118 4.57 -7.28 -12.81
N VAL A 119 5.16 -6.09 -12.60
CA VAL A 119 4.99 -5.34 -11.37
C VAL A 119 3.51 -5.03 -11.14
N ALA A 120 2.83 -4.53 -12.16
CA ALA A 120 1.41 -4.19 -12.05
C ALA A 120 0.57 -5.43 -11.74
N TYR A 121 0.88 -6.56 -12.36
CA TYR A 121 0.18 -7.81 -12.10
C TYR A 121 0.34 -8.25 -10.65
N GLU A 122 1.57 -8.24 -10.15
CA GLU A 122 1.84 -8.64 -8.77
C GLU A 122 1.22 -7.68 -7.77
N MET A 123 1.21 -6.39 -8.10
CA MET A 123 0.55 -5.39 -7.26
C MET A 123 -0.95 -5.67 -7.17
N ALA A 124 -1.58 -6.03 -8.27
CA ALA A 124 -3.02 -6.34 -8.29
C ALA A 124 -3.33 -7.53 -7.40
N ILE A 125 -2.48 -8.55 -7.41
CA ILE A 125 -2.65 -9.72 -6.55
C ILE A 125 -2.51 -9.31 -5.09
N LEU A 126 -1.48 -8.54 -4.77
CA LEU A 126 -1.24 -8.10 -3.39
C LEU A 126 -2.37 -7.24 -2.87
N VAL A 127 -2.89 -6.35 -3.71
CA VAL A 127 -4.00 -5.48 -3.36
C VAL A 127 -5.22 -6.30 -2.94
N ARG A 128 -5.53 -7.36 -3.67
CA ARG A 128 -6.67 -8.22 -3.32
C ARG A 128 -6.45 -8.91 -1.98
N ARG A 129 -5.26 -9.45 -1.77
CA ARG A 129 -4.91 -10.12 -0.50
C ARG A 129 -4.99 -9.14 0.66
N THR A 130 -4.44 -7.95 0.48
CA THR A 130 -4.43 -6.91 1.50
C THR A 130 -5.85 -6.44 1.82
N GLY A 131 -6.66 -6.23 0.80
CA GLY A 131 -8.04 -5.81 0.98
C GLY A 131 -8.87 -6.82 1.74
N GLU A 132 -8.70 -8.09 1.43
CA GLU A 132 -9.38 -9.16 2.16
C GLU A 132 -8.95 -9.20 3.61
N HIS A 133 -7.66 -9.07 3.86
CA HIS A 133 -7.11 -9.08 5.22
C HIS A 133 -7.67 -7.91 6.05
N ILE A 134 -7.69 -6.72 5.48
CA ILE A 134 -8.21 -5.54 6.15
C ILE A 134 -9.71 -5.69 6.44
N ARG A 135 -10.48 -6.20 5.50
CA ARG A 135 -11.91 -6.41 5.70
C ARG A 135 -12.20 -7.42 6.80
N VAL A 136 -11.46 -8.51 6.83
CA VAL A 136 -11.63 -9.52 7.86
C VAL A 136 -11.34 -8.91 9.23
N ASN A 137 -10.25 -8.17 9.37
CA ASN A 137 -9.89 -7.54 10.63
C ASN A 137 -10.90 -6.50 11.06
N THR A 138 -11.41 -5.70 10.14
CA THR A 138 -12.42 -4.70 10.43
C THR A 138 -13.71 -5.36 10.91
N ARG A 139 -14.11 -6.45 10.25
CA ARG A 139 -15.31 -7.19 10.63
C ARG A 139 -15.16 -7.78 12.02
N ALA A 140 -14.01 -8.38 12.30
CA ALA A 140 -13.74 -8.95 13.62
C ALA A 140 -13.77 -7.88 14.70
N SER A 141 -13.21 -6.71 14.44
CA SER A 141 -13.21 -5.60 15.37
C SER A 141 -14.63 -5.10 15.63
N ALA A 142 -15.45 -5.01 14.60
CA ALA A 142 -16.84 -4.58 14.74
C ALA A 142 -17.63 -5.56 15.59
N LEU A 143 -17.45 -6.87 15.35
CA LEU A 143 -18.13 -7.88 16.15
C LEU A 143 -17.70 -7.83 17.60
N SER A 144 -16.40 -7.64 17.84
CA SER A 144 -15.90 -7.51 19.20
C SER A 144 -16.46 -6.28 19.90
N GLY A 145 -16.65 -5.20 19.16
CA GLY A 145 -17.17 -3.97 19.72
C GLY A 145 -18.61 -4.08 20.17
N TRP A 146 -19.35 -5.02 19.63
CA TRP A 146 -20.74 -5.20 20.00
C TRP A 146 -20.93 -6.16 21.18
N GLY A 147 -19.93 -6.96 21.44
CA GLY A 147 -19.95 -7.88 22.55
C GLY A 147 -19.73 -7.19 23.85
#